data_6786504b137b1c29087ee53fb5997e79
#
_entry.id   6786504b137b1c29087ee53fb5997e79
#
_cell.length_a   1.000
_cell.length_b   1.000
_cell.length_c   1.000
_cell.angle_alpha   90.00
_cell.angle_beta   90.00
_cell.angle_gamma   90.00
#
_symmetry.space_group_name_H-M   'P 1'
#
loop_
_entity.id
_entity.type
_entity.pdbx_description
1 polymer ?
#
loop_
_entity_poly.entity_id
_entity_poly.type
_entity_poly.pdbx_seq_one_letter_code
_entity_poly.pdbx_strand_id
1 'polypeptide(L)'
;MGNEGDDMNGNDMNGNDMNGSDVRTAFRTCPLCEAGCGLEITVKRSPRGETVTRIRGDMADVFSHGFICPKGSTLKQLHDDPDRVRRPLVKRNGVHEEVEWAEAWAVIADRLPEMMARHGRESVGVYLGNPSAHSLSALLYNRSMLQALGTRRRFSASTVDQMPRQVAAAYVFGTAVSVPVPDLDHTDFLVIMGANPYASNGSLCTAPDFPGRIEAIRARGGTVVVVDPRRSRTAEEADRWLPIRPGTDALLLAAMVTTLAVDGLIAPGDHVAPHLQGLDEVVAALAPFTPESVAQATGLAAGEIRSLARDMAAAASGSVYGRIGTTTTGLGN
;
A
#
# COMPACT_ATOMS: atom_id res chain seq x y z
N MET A 1 36.65 47.19 -11.74
CA MET A 1 35.64 47.53 -12.76
C MET A 1 34.63 46.42 -12.72
N GLY A 2 33.44 46.72 -12.23
CA GLY A 2 32.20 46.01 -12.48
C GLY A 2 32.04 44.59 -11.97
N ASN A 3 31.66 44.46 -10.73
CA ASN A 3 31.17 43.23 -10.12
C ASN A 3 29.64 43.34 -10.16
N GLU A 4 28.96 42.58 -11.02
CA GLU A 4 27.52 42.42 -11.01
C GLU A 4 27.21 41.08 -10.33
N GLY A 5 26.65 41.21 -9.12
CA GLY A 5 26.13 40.10 -8.35
C GLY A 5 24.76 39.74 -8.88
N ASP A 6 24.58 38.46 -9.22
CA ASP A 6 23.28 37.84 -9.47
C ASP A 6 22.57 37.59 -8.14
N ASP A 7 21.61 38.45 -7.84
CA ASP A 7 20.59 38.20 -6.82
C ASP A 7 19.65 37.11 -7.27
N MET A 8 19.82 35.90 -6.73
CA MET A 8 18.79 34.88 -6.83
C MET A 8 17.64 35.19 -5.89
N ASN A 9 16.67 35.89 -6.44
CA ASN A 9 15.39 36.19 -5.82
C ASN A 9 14.63 34.89 -5.52
N GLY A 10 14.49 34.57 -4.24
CA GLY A 10 13.62 33.53 -3.74
C GLY A 10 12.18 33.82 -4.16
N ASN A 11 11.62 32.91 -4.93
CA ASN A 11 10.24 32.95 -5.37
C ASN A 11 9.33 32.69 -4.17
N ASP A 12 8.85 33.76 -3.56
CA ASP A 12 7.76 33.75 -2.59
C ASP A 12 6.48 33.19 -3.24
N MET A 13 6.22 31.94 -3.01
CA MET A 13 4.91 31.34 -3.34
C MET A 13 3.85 31.74 -2.31
N ASN A 14 3.71 33.00 -2.06
CA ASN A 14 2.57 33.59 -1.37
C ASN A 14 1.70 34.33 -2.40
N GLY A 15 0.95 33.57 -3.19
CA GLY A 15 -0.18 34.15 -3.94
C GLY A 15 -1.28 34.58 -2.98
N ASN A 16 -1.11 35.72 -2.37
CA ASN A 16 -2.13 36.39 -1.57
C ASN A 16 -3.01 37.21 -2.54
N ASP A 17 -3.94 36.55 -3.23
CA ASP A 17 -5.03 37.21 -3.93
C ASP A 17 -5.95 37.86 -2.88
N MET A 18 -5.65 39.08 -2.53
CA MET A 18 -6.48 39.99 -1.71
C MET A 18 -7.67 40.49 -2.52
N ASN A 19 -8.46 39.58 -3.08
CA ASN A 19 -9.77 39.90 -3.62
C ASN A 19 -10.81 39.24 -2.71
N GLY A 20 -11.43 40.05 -1.86
CA GLY A 20 -12.64 39.95 -1.03
C GLY A 20 -13.42 38.65 -0.86
N SER A 21 -12.88 37.48 -1.15
CA SER A 21 -13.55 36.21 -0.87
C SER A 21 -12.95 35.57 0.38
N ASP A 22 -13.77 35.32 1.40
CA ASP A 22 -13.44 34.55 2.61
C ASP A 22 -13.07 33.07 2.32
N VAL A 23 -12.75 32.76 1.08
CA VAL A 23 -12.51 31.39 0.59
C VAL A 23 -11.10 31.31 -0.02
N ARG A 24 -10.34 30.31 0.41
CA ARG A 24 -9.03 29.97 -0.17
C ARG A 24 -8.95 28.49 -0.53
N THR A 25 -8.09 28.15 -1.48
CA THR A 25 -7.73 26.78 -1.81
C THR A 25 -6.41 26.39 -1.14
N ALA A 26 -6.33 25.17 -0.64
CA ALA A 26 -5.11 24.58 -0.12
C ALA A 26 -4.91 23.19 -0.73
N PHE A 27 -3.66 22.85 -1.01
CA PHE A 27 -3.29 21.54 -1.56
C PHE A 27 -2.63 20.67 -0.48
N ARG A 28 -2.96 19.38 -0.47
CA ARG A 28 -2.39 18.40 0.48
C ARG A 28 -2.34 17.03 -0.17
N THR A 29 -1.47 16.17 0.32
CA THR A 29 -1.48 14.75 0.01
C THR A 29 -2.47 14.02 0.91
N CYS A 30 -3.23 13.10 0.35
CA CYS A 30 -4.16 12.25 1.11
C CYS A 30 -3.39 11.36 2.10
N PRO A 31 -3.74 11.38 3.40
CA PRO A 31 -2.99 10.65 4.42
C PRO A 31 -3.48 9.21 4.65
N LEU A 32 -4.40 8.68 3.84
CA LEU A 32 -5.08 7.42 4.13
C LEU A 32 -4.35 6.18 3.68
N CYS A 33 -3.53 6.27 2.63
CA CYS A 33 -2.75 5.14 2.12
C CYS A 33 -1.56 5.62 1.26
N GLU A 34 -0.73 4.67 0.86
CA GLU A 34 0.48 4.87 0.07
C GLU A 34 0.24 5.40 -1.37
N ALA A 35 -0.99 5.39 -1.85
CA ALA A 35 -1.32 5.97 -3.16
C ALA A 35 -1.06 7.47 -3.21
N GLY A 36 -1.10 8.16 -2.04
CA GLY A 36 -0.65 9.54 -1.93
C GLY A 36 -1.38 10.54 -2.82
N CYS A 37 -2.66 10.30 -3.14
CA CYS A 37 -3.44 11.14 -4.06
C CYS A 37 -3.43 12.61 -3.65
N GLY A 38 -3.26 13.52 -4.60
CA GLY A 38 -3.37 14.95 -4.40
C GLY A 38 -4.78 15.38 -4.04
N LEU A 39 -4.91 16.28 -3.07
CA LEU A 39 -6.16 16.83 -2.60
C LEU A 39 -6.20 18.35 -2.80
N GLU A 40 -7.30 18.81 -3.39
CA GLU A 40 -7.70 20.21 -3.40
C GLU A 40 -8.71 20.45 -2.28
N ILE A 41 -8.36 21.33 -1.34
CA ILE A 41 -9.15 21.64 -0.14
C ILE A 41 -9.64 23.08 -0.20
N THR A 42 -10.95 23.27 -0.18
CA THR A 42 -11.56 24.59 -0.09
C THR A 42 -11.77 24.96 1.38
N VAL A 43 -11.20 26.07 1.80
CA VAL A 43 -11.28 26.58 3.17
C VAL A 43 -11.99 27.93 3.16
N LYS A 44 -13.00 28.07 4.00
CA LYS A 44 -13.71 29.33 4.23
C LYS A 44 -13.26 29.94 5.55
N ARG A 45 -12.87 31.21 5.51
CA ARG A 45 -12.59 31.99 6.70
C ARG A 45 -13.87 32.64 7.24
N SER A 46 -14.02 32.67 8.54
CA SER A 46 -15.11 33.36 9.24
C SER A 46 -14.58 33.99 10.54
N PRO A 47 -15.33 34.86 11.21
CA PRO A 47 -14.94 35.38 12.54
C PRO A 47 -14.75 34.30 13.60
N ARG A 48 -15.31 33.10 13.39
CA ARG A 48 -15.18 31.92 14.28
C ARG A 48 -13.99 31.04 13.94
N GLY A 49 -13.19 31.39 12.92
CA GLY A 49 -12.05 30.63 12.43
C GLY A 49 -12.23 30.10 11.02
N GLU A 50 -11.33 29.22 10.61
CA GLU A 50 -11.34 28.58 9.30
C GLU A 50 -12.13 27.26 9.32
N THR A 51 -12.88 27.02 8.26
CA THR A 51 -13.69 25.81 8.09
C THR A 51 -13.41 25.18 6.73
N VAL A 52 -13.16 23.89 6.70
CA VAL A 52 -13.05 23.12 5.46
C VAL A 52 -14.45 22.91 4.89
N THR A 53 -14.70 23.47 3.70
CA THR A 53 -16.01 23.37 3.05
C THR A 53 -16.06 22.24 2.02
N ARG A 54 -14.92 21.93 1.38
CA ARG A 54 -14.83 20.89 0.35
C ARG A 54 -13.45 20.23 0.34
N ILE A 55 -13.42 18.92 0.06
CA ILE A 55 -12.21 18.17 -0.30
C ILE A 55 -12.52 17.40 -1.57
N ARG A 56 -11.63 17.48 -2.57
CA ARG A 56 -11.70 16.72 -3.82
C ARG A 56 -10.31 16.34 -4.28
N GLY A 57 -10.20 15.51 -5.33
CA GLY A 57 -8.93 15.25 -6.00
C GLY A 57 -8.39 16.49 -6.69
N ASP A 58 -7.09 16.68 -6.63
CA ASP A 58 -6.38 17.73 -7.33
C ASP A 58 -6.13 17.30 -8.78
N MET A 59 -6.76 17.98 -9.72
CA MET A 59 -6.62 17.69 -11.16
C MET A 59 -5.21 17.97 -11.70
N ALA A 60 -4.44 18.83 -11.03
CA ALA A 60 -3.08 19.17 -11.39
C ALA A 60 -2.03 18.24 -10.75
N ASP A 61 -2.45 17.36 -9.82
CA ASP A 61 -1.53 16.38 -9.24
C ASP A 61 -1.03 15.41 -10.31
N VAL A 62 0.28 15.37 -10.49
CA VAL A 62 0.95 14.60 -11.57
C VAL A 62 0.82 13.08 -11.41
N PHE A 63 0.40 12.62 -10.24
CA PHE A 63 0.31 11.20 -9.92
C PHE A 63 -1.13 10.68 -9.92
N SER A 64 -2.04 11.39 -9.28
CA SER A 64 -3.45 10.97 -9.15
C SER A 64 -4.38 11.58 -10.18
N HIS A 65 -3.96 12.67 -10.88
CA HIS A 65 -4.73 13.33 -11.94
C HIS A 65 -6.20 13.59 -11.56
N GLY A 66 -6.42 14.02 -10.31
CA GLY A 66 -7.78 14.29 -9.80
C GLY A 66 -8.53 13.08 -9.27
N PHE A 67 -7.96 11.88 -9.33
CA PHE A 67 -8.59 10.71 -8.72
C PHE A 67 -8.65 10.84 -7.19
N ILE A 68 -9.79 10.47 -6.63
CA ILE A 68 -10.00 10.31 -5.19
C ILE A 68 -10.90 9.12 -4.92
N CYS A 69 -10.46 8.19 -4.09
CA CYS A 69 -11.23 7.00 -3.74
C CYS A 69 -12.37 7.34 -2.74
N PRO A 70 -13.34 6.43 -2.54
CA PRO A 70 -14.44 6.65 -1.59
C PRO A 70 -13.98 7.02 -0.16
N LYS A 71 -12.85 6.48 0.30
CA LYS A 71 -12.27 6.84 1.62
C LYS A 71 -11.77 8.30 1.63
N GLY A 72 -11.09 8.72 0.57
CA GLY A 72 -10.62 10.09 0.41
C GLY A 72 -11.75 11.10 0.30
N SER A 73 -12.82 10.75 -0.42
CA SER A 73 -13.99 11.64 -0.60
C SER A 73 -14.74 11.91 0.70
N THR A 74 -14.58 11.07 1.73
CA THR A 74 -15.20 11.25 3.05
C THR A 74 -14.27 11.88 4.09
N LEU A 75 -13.07 12.33 3.70
CA LEU A 75 -12.13 13.00 4.63
C LEU A 75 -12.71 14.23 5.32
N LYS A 76 -13.59 14.98 4.62
CA LYS A 76 -14.25 16.14 5.24
C LYS A 76 -15.13 15.72 6.41
N GLN A 77 -15.92 14.64 6.26
CA GLN A 77 -16.75 14.11 7.33
C GLN A 77 -15.90 13.67 8.52
N LEU A 78 -14.78 12.98 8.26
CA LEU A 78 -13.84 12.59 9.31
C LEU A 78 -13.21 13.82 9.99
N HIS A 79 -12.90 14.89 9.24
CA HIS A 79 -12.35 16.11 9.80
C HIS A 79 -13.35 16.84 10.72
N ASP A 80 -14.61 16.87 10.33
CA ASP A 80 -15.69 17.61 11.03
C ASP A 80 -16.41 16.74 12.06
N ASP A 81 -16.05 15.46 12.20
CA ASP A 81 -16.72 14.53 13.11
C ASP A 81 -16.77 15.10 14.54
N PRO A 82 -17.96 15.23 15.14
CA PRO A 82 -18.11 15.78 16.49
C PRO A 82 -17.45 14.90 17.56
N ASP A 83 -17.34 13.59 17.31
CA ASP A 83 -16.72 12.64 18.26
C ASP A 83 -15.20 12.62 18.13
N ARG A 84 -14.62 13.38 17.20
CA ARG A 84 -13.17 13.45 17.03
C ARG A 84 -12.52 14.08 18.25
N VAL A 85 -11.60 13.35 18.88
CA VAL A 85 -10.75 13.87 19.96
C VAL A 85 -9.87 14.99 19.45
N ARG A 86 -10.03 16.19 19.97
CA ARG A 86 -9.30 17.42 19.56
C ARG A 86 -8.29 17.88 20.61
N ARG A 87 -8.44 17.43 21.84
CA ARG A 87 -7.56 17.70 22.98
C ARG A 87 -7.26 16.41 23.73
N PRO A 88 -6.16 16.32 24.47
CA PRO A 88 -5.91 15.17 25.34
C PRO A 88 -7.04 14.96 26.32
N LEU A 89 -7.31 13.70 26.65
CA LEU A 89 -8.30 13.31 27.64
C LEU A 89 -7.63 12.57 28.78
N VAL A 90 -7.91 12.99 30.02
CA VAL A 90 -7.51 12.28 31.24
C VAL A 90 -8.74 11.71 31.92
N LYS A 91 -8.70 10.42 32.27
CA LYS A 91 -9.80 9.78 32.96
C LYS A 91 -9.69 10.03 34.48
N ARG A 92 -10.71 10.69 35.07
CA ARG A 92 -10.85 10.95 36.52
C ARG A 92 -12.22 10.45 36.97
N ASN A 93 -12.25 9.70 38.05
CA ASN A 93 -13.49 9.16 38.61
C ASN A 93 -14.41 8.47 37.59
N GLY A 94 -13.82 7.79 36.63
CA GLY A 94 -14.56 7.10 35.55
C GLY A 94 -14.98 7.95 34.36
N VAL A 95 -14.81 9.28 34.39
CA VAL A 95 -15.17 10.24 33.36
C VAL A 95 -13.89 10.73 32.63
N HIS A 96 -13.97 10.88 31.33
CA HIS A 96 -12.89 11.49 30.53
C HIS A 96 -13.07 13.01 30.48
N GLU A 97 -12.05 13.73 30.90
CA GLU A 97 -12.02 15.21 30.96
C GLU A 97 -10.97 15.72 29.97
N GLU A 98 -11.31 16.77 29.21
CA GLU A 98 -10.35 17.46 28.37
C GLU A 98 -9.33 18.19 29.23
N VAL A 99 -8.06 18.06 28.85
CA VAL A 99 -6.94 18.73 29.54
C VAL A 99 -5.98 19.36 28.52
N GLU A 100 -5.14 20.25 29.00
CA GLU A 100 -4.05 20.79 28.18
C GLU A 100 -2.92 19.76 28.03
N TRP A 101 -2.14 19.86 26.96
CA TRP A 101 -1.02 18.95 26.67
C TRP A 101 0.00 18.86 27.82
N ALA A 102 0.29 19.99 28.48
CA ALA A 102 1.22 20.00 29.62
C ALA A 102 0.76 19.07 30.73
N GLU A 103 -0.53 19.06 31.03
CA GLU A 103 -1.12 18.20 32.04
C GLU A 103 -1.12 16.73 31.61
N ALA A 104 -1.48 16.45 30.35
CA ALA A 104 -1.42 15.09 29.81
C ALA A 104 -0.01 14.50 29.90
N TRP A 105 1.00 15.29 29.53
CA TRP A 105 2.40 14.89 29.67
C TRP A 105 2.84 14.70 31.11
N ALA A 106 2.39 15.54 32.04
CA ALA A 106 2.69 15.36 33.46
C ALA A 106 2.13 14.03 34.00
N VAL A 107 0.90 13.66 33.62
CA VAL A 107 0.30 12.36 34.00
C VAL A 107 1.09 11.18 33.43
N ILE A 108 1.56 11.27 32.18
CA ILE A 108 2.38 10.22 31.56
C ILE A 108 3.74 10.12 32.25
N ALA A 109 4.40 11.27 32.50
CA ALA A 109 5.71 11.33 33.12
C ALA A 109 5.73 10.80 34.57
N ASP A 110 4.61 10.95 35.27
CA ASP A 110 4.44 10.42 36.64
C ASP A 110 4.19 8.91 36.62
N ARG A 111 3.20 8.47 35.87
CA ARG A 111 2.70 7.07 35.95
C ARG A 111 3.52 6.06 35.16
N LEU A 112 4.00 6.41 33.99
CA LEU A 112 4.65 5.45 33.08
C LEU A 112 5.98 4.93 33.64
N PRO A 113 6.91 5.78 34.15
CA PRO A 113 8.14 5.30 34.76
C PRO A 113 7.90 4.44 36.00
N GLU A 114 6.95 4.80 36.86
CA GLU A 114 6.59 4.01 38.05
C GLU A 114 6.08 2.62 37.68
N MET A 115 5.17 2.55 36.70
CA MET A 115 4.62 1.28 36.20
C MET A 115 5.75 0.42 35.60
N MET A 116 6.65 1.01 34.81
CA MET A 116 7.77 0.30 34.22
C MET A 116 8.80 -0.17 35.27
N ALA A 117 9.02 0.62 36.32
CA ALA A 117 9.89 0.23 37.42
C ALA A 117 9.31 -0.96 38.21
N ARG A 118 7.99 -0.98 38.43
CA ARG A 118 7.30 -2.02 39.17
C ARG A 118 7.12 -3.33 38.41
N HIS A 119 6.80 -3.24 37.11
CA HIS A 119 6.36 -4.38 36.31
C HIS A 119 7.32 -4.71 35.14
N GLY A 120 8.42 -3.97 35.01
CA GLY A 120 9.38 -4.10 33.91
C GLY A 120 8.92 -3.42 32.63
N ARG A 121 9.86 -3.26 31.68
CA ARG A 121 9.60 -2.59 30.38
C ARG A 121 8.57 -3.34 29.52
N GLU A 122 8.50 -4.66 29.68
CA GLU A 122 7.55 -5.51 28.95
C GLU A 122 6.10 -5.37 29.44
N SER A 123 5.83 -4.56 30.46
CA SER A 123 4.46 -4.17 30.84
C SER A 123 3.83 -3.19 29.84
N VAL A 124 4.64 -2.57 28.98
CA VAL A 124 4.20 -1.63 27.95
C VAL A 124 4.13 -2.34 26.59
N GLY A 125 2.96 -2.38 25.99
CA GLY A 125 2.77 -2.81 24.60
C GLY A 125 2.55 -1.60 23.70
N VAL A 126 3.12 -1.62 22.49
CA VAL A 126 2.94 -0.58 21.48
C VAL A 126 2.33 -1.18 20.22
N TYR A 127 1.19 -0.69 19.79
CA TYR A 127 0.56 -1.05 18.54
C TYR A 127 0.68 0.11 17.55
N LEU A 128 1.32 -0.14 16.41
CA LEU A 128 1.50 0.83 15.33
C LEU A 128 0.53 0.52 14.20
N GLY A 129 -0.39 1.44 13.95
CA GLY A 129 -1.36 1.32 12.87
C GLY A 129 -0.88 1.96 11.55
N ASN A 130 -1.67 1.77 10.49
CA ASN A 130 -1.39 2.33 9.16
C ASN A 130 -1.13 3.85 9.15
N PRO A 131 -1.85 4.70 9.91
CA PRO A 131 -1.56 6.13 9.91
C PRO A 131 -0.13 6.49 10.32
N SER A 132 0.54 5.64 11.09
CA SER A 132 1.95 5.85 11.47
C SER A 132 2.90 5.83 10.28
N ALA A 133 2.57 5.14 9.19
CA ALA A 133 3.37 5.10 7.96
C ALA A 133 3.12 6.29 7.03
N HIS A 134 2.03 7.04 7.25
CA HIS A 134 1.62 8.18 6.40
C HIS A 134 1.69 9.51 7.15
N SER A 135 2.28 9.53 8.34
CA SER A 135 2.49 10.73 9.16
C SER A 135 3.97 11.01 9.31
N LEU A 136 4.43 12.17 8.83
CA LEU A 136 5.81 12.58 8.97
C LEU A 136 6.25 12.63 10.44
N SER A 137 5.40 13.14 11.33
CA SER A 137 5.68 13.18 12.76
C SER A 137 5.89 11.77 13.34
N ALA A 138 5.03 10.81 12.98
CA ALA A 138 5.18 9.43 13.41
C ALA A 138 6.47 8.80 12.87
N LEU A 139 6.80 9.02 11.61
CA LEU A 139 8.04 8.52 11.00
C LEU A 139 9.29 9.07 11.71
N LEU A 140 9.27 10.35 12.11
CA LEU A 140 10.39 10.98 12.80
C LEU A 140 10.52 10.53 14.27
N TYR A 141 9.41 10.41 14.99
CA TYR A 141 9.44 10.24 16.45
C TYR A 141 9.19 8.82 16.95
N ASN A 142 8.52 7.95 16.18
CA ASN A 142 8.23 6.58 16.62
C ASN A 142 9.47 5.80 17.03
N ARG A 143 10.57 5.93 16.28
CA ARG A 143 11.81 5.23 16.59
C ARG A 143 12.38 5.66 17.95
N SER A 144 12.45 6.96 18.20
CA SER A 144 12.95 7.51 19.47
C SER A 144 12.07 7.11 20.64
N MET A 145 10.75 7.16 20.46
CA MET A 145 9.78 6.71 21.47
C MET A 145 9.94 5.23 21.80
N LEU A 146 10.03 4.37 20.78
CA LEU A 146 10.21 2.93 20.98
C LEU A 146 11.53 2.58 21.65
N GLN A 147 12.61 3.33 21.36
CA GLN A 147 13.92 3.18 22.02
C GLN A 147 13.84 3.59 23.48
N ALA A 148 13.18 4.71 23.80
CA ALA A 148 13.00 5.18 25.16
C ALA A 148 12.18 4.19 26.02
N LEU A 149 11.09 3.66 25.48
CA LEU A 149 10.29 2.63 26.14
C LEU A 149 11.07 1.33 26.35
N GLY A 150 11.90 0.94 25.38
CA GLY A 150 12.76 -0.25 25.45
C GLY A 150 11.99 -1.57 25.50
N THR A 151 10.70 -1.58 25.20
CA THR A 151 9.85 -2.78 25.14
C THR A 151 10.09 -3.57 23.85
N ARG A 152 9.97 -4.90 23.93
CA ARG A 152 9.90 -5.80 22.77
C ARG A 152 8.48 -6.03 22.28
N ARG A 153 7.47 -5.67 23.06
CA ARG A 153 6.05 -5.86 22.72
C ARG A 153 5.59 -4.81 21.73
N ARG A 154 5.99 -5.01 20.49
CA ARG A 154 5.64 -4.14 19.36
C ARG A 154 4.75 -4.91 18.41
N PHE A 155 3.58 -4.37 18.13
CA PHE A 155 2.54 -5.01 17.35
C PHE A 155 2.14 -4.12 16.17
N SER A 156 1.82 -4.74 15.06
CA SER A 156 1.34 -4.07 13.85
C SER A 156 0.57 -5.05 12.99
N ALA A 157 -0.39 -4.56 12.20
CA ALA A 157 -1.03 -5.34 11.15
C ALA A 157 -0.04 -5.84 10.09
N SER A 158 1.11 -5.16 9.95
CA SER A 158 2.16 -5.51 8.99
C SER A 158 2.65 -6.96 9.10
N THR A 159 2.56 -7.58 10.29
CA THR A 159 2.99 -8.97 10.52
C THR A 159 2.32 -9.95 9.57
N VAL A 160 1.03 -9.77 9.29
CA VAL A 160 0.26 -10.64 8.39
C VAL A 160 -0.04 -9.96 7.06
N ASP A 161 -0.09 -8.63 7.01
CA ASP A 161 -0.46 -7.88 5.81
C ASP A 161 0.70 -7.77 4.80
N GLN A 162 1.90 -7.49 5.25
CA GLN A 162 3.02 -7.20 4.34
C GLN A 162 4.36 -7.85 4.73
N MET A 163 4.52 -8.34 5.95
CA MET A 163 5.78 -8.95 6.40
C MET A 163 6.23 -10.12 5.50
N PRO A 164 5.37 -11.05 5.08
CA PRO A 164 5.76 -12.12 4.16
C PRO A 164 6.38 -11.58 2.87
N ARG A 165 5.79 -10.52 2.29
CA ARG A 165 6.32 -9.86 1.10
C ARG A 165 7.66 -9.15 1.37
N GLN A 166 7.83 -8.55 2.55
CA GLN A 166 9.11 -7.94 2.94
C GLN A 166 10.21 -8.99 3.13
N VAL A 167 9.87 -10.17 3.68
CA VAL A 167 10.78 -11.30 3.80
C VAL A 167 11.20 -11.79 2.40
N ALA A 168 10.25 -12.01 1.51
CA ALA A 168 10.53 -12.40 0.13
C ALA A 168 11.41 -11.35 -0.58
N ALA A 169 11.10 -10.06 -0.43
CA ALA A 169 11.88 -8.98 -0.99
C ALA A 169 13.33 -8.95 -0.47
N ALA A 170 13.54 -9.24 0.82
CA ALA A 170 14.88 -9.32 1.39
C ALA A 170 15.70 -10.44 0.76
N TYR A 171 15.11 -11.59 0.47
CA TYR A 171 15.80 -12.70 -0.21
C TYR A 171 16.04 -12.42 -1.69
N VAL A 172 15.07 -11.82 -2.40
CA VAL A 172 15.16 -11.60 -3.85
C VAL A 172 15.99 -10.36 -4.19
N PHE A 173 15.82 -9.27 -3.45
CA PHE A 173 16.43 -7.96 -3.76
C PHE A 173 17.48 -7.52 -2.75
N GLY A 174 17.77 -8.32 -1.72
CA GLY A 174 18.72 -7.98 -0.66
C GLY A 174 18.19 -6.93 0.34
N THR A 175 16.97 -6.47 0.23
CA THR A 175 16.37 -5.50 1.15
C THR A 175 14.86 -5.68 1.30
N ALA A 176 14.40 -5.66 2.56
CA ALA A 176 12.98 -5.82 2.90
C ALA A 176 12.10 -4.63 2.50
N VAL A 177 12.69 -3.49 2.14
CA VAL A 177 11.94 -2.28 1.76
C VAL A 177 11.75 -2.11 0.26
N SER A 178 12.30 -3.00 -0.56
CA SER A 178 12.03 -3.05 -1.99
C SER A 178 10.69 -3.74 -2.24
N VAL A 179 9.64 -2.95 -2.43
CA VAL A 179 8.30 -3.46 -2.71
C VAL A 179 8.07 -3.40 -4.22
N PRO A 180 8.00 -4.55 -4.94
CA PRO A 180 7.69 -4.54 -6.36
C PRO A 180 6.27 -4.03 -6.58
N VAL A 181 6.12 -3.14 -7.55
CA VAL A 181 4.84 -2.55 -7.98
C VAL A 181 4.60 -2.94 -9.43
N PRO A 182 3.43 -3.51 -9.79
CA PRO A 182 3.14 -3.83 -11.17
C PRO A 182 3.03 -2.56 -12.01
N ASP A 183 3.65 -2.56 -13.19
CA ASP A 183 3.54 -1.45 -14.15
C ASP A 183 2.21 -1.55 -14.89
N LEU A 184 1.14 -1.04 -14.28
CA LEU A 184 -0.22 -1.15 -14.82
C LEU A 184 -0.42 -0.34 -16.11
N ASP A 185 0.37 0.71 -16.30
CA ASP A 185 0.21 1.60 -17.45
C ASP A 185 0.77 0.97 -18.74
N HIS A 186 1.73 0.04 -18.61
CA HIS A 186 2.38 -0.63 -19.76
C HIS A 186 2.16 -2.15 -19.79
N THR A 187 1.38 -2.69 -18.84
CA THR A 187 1.07 -4.12 -18.78
C THR A 187 -0.04 -4.49 -19.77
N ASP A 188 0.17 -5.53 -20.57
CA ASP A 188 -0.83 -6.10 -21.48
C ASP A 188 -1.45 -7.40 -20.96
N PHE A 189 -0.81 -8.05 -20.00
CA PHE A 189 -1.34 -9.25 -19.34
C PHE A 189 -1.15 -9.16 -17.84
N LEU A 190 -2.22 -8.89 -17.12
CA LEU A 190 -2.21 -8.73 -15.66
C LEU A 190 -2.82 -9.95 -14.95
N VAL A 191 -2.04 -10.59 -14.10
CA VAL A 191 -2.53 -11.64 -13.19
C VAL A 191 -2.68 -11.06 -11.79
N ILE A 192 -3.89 -11.04 -11.26
CA ILE A 192 -4.21 -10.56 -9.91
C ILE A 192 -4.47 -11.79 -9.02
N MET A 193 -3.69 -11.96 -7.95
CA MET A 193 -3.77 -13.13 -7.06
C MET A 193 -4.10 -12.72 -5.63
N GLY A 194 -5.16 -13.29 -5.05
CA GLY A 194 -5.55 -13.05 -3.66
C GLY A 194 -5.74 -11.56 -3.32
N ALA A 195 -6.27 -10.79 -4.26
CA ALA A 195 -6.46 -9.36 -4.16
C ALA A 195 -7.80 -8.91 -4.75
N ASN A 196 -8.38 -7.87 -4.14
CA ASN A 196 -9.64 -7.28 -4.62
C ASN A 196 -9.48 -5.74 -4.77
N PRO A 197 -8.75 -5.27 -5.80
CA PRO A 197 -8.47 -3.83 -5.99
C PRO A 197 -9.73 -2.98 -6.23
N TYR A 198 -10.82 -3.51 -6.73
CA TYR A 198 -12.10 -2.79 -6.80
C TYR A 198 -12.68 -2.44 -5.41
N ALA A 199 -12.23 -3.12 -4.34
CA ALA A 199 -12.58 -2.77 -2.96
C ALA A 199 -11.45 -2.02 -2.24
N SER A 200 -10.18 -2.42 -2.45
CA SER A 200 -9.03 -1.90 -1.72
C SER A 200 -8.31 -0.73 -2.41
N ASN A 201 -8.62 -0.44 -3.65
CA ASN A 201 -7.90 0.50 -4.54
C ASN A 201 -6.42 0.13 -4.76
N GLY A 202 -6.09 -1.16 -4.79
CA GLY A 202 -4.75 -1.61 -5.10
C GLY A 202 -3.73 -1.34 -3.99
N SER A 203 -4.05 -1.73 -2.78
CA SER A 203 -3.14 -1.64 -1.62
C SER A 203 -1.74 -2.17 -1.94
N LEU A 204 -0.69 -1.44 -1.54
CA LEU A 204 0.73 -1.67 -1.87
C LEU A 204 1.06 -1.69 -3.39
N CYS A 205 0.21 -1.12 -4.22
CA CYS A 205 0.50 -0.88 -5.64
C CYS A 205 0.96 0.54 -5.93
N THR A 206 0.81 1.45 -4.99
CA THR A 206 1.10 2.87 -5.18
C THR A 206 0.43 3.42 -6.46
N ALA A 207 -0.78 2.95 -6.74
CA ALA A 207 -1.48 3.23 -7.99
C ALA A 207 -2.85 3.87 -7.69
N PRO A 208 -2.96 5.20 -7.80
CA PRO A 208 -4.26 5.85 -7.83
C PRO A 208 -5.10 5.27 -8.97
N ASP A 209 -6.41 5.20 -8.75
CA ASP A 209 -7.37 4.70 -9.75
C ASP A 209 -7.04 3.29 -10.29
N PHE A 210 -6.78 2.35 -9.40
CA PHE A 210 -6.50 0.97 -9.82
C PHE A 210 -7.63 0.37 -10.70
N PRO A 211 -8.92 0.56 -10.39
CA PRO A 211 -10.00 0.13 -11.29
C PRO A 211 -9.89 0.74 -12.69
N GLY A 212 -9.70 2.04 -12.81
CA GLY A 212 -9.54 2.70 -14.12
C GLY A 212 -8.31 2.21 -14.87
N ARG A 213 -7.23 1.88 -14.18
CA ARG A 213 -6.03 1.27 -14.79
C ARG A 213 -6.29 -0.15 -15.31
N ILE A 214 -7.08 -0.96 -14.61
CA ILE A 214 -7.55 -2.28 -15.10
C ILE A 214 -8.37 -2.09 -16.39
N GLU A 215 -9.30 -1.16 -16.39
CA GLU A 215 -10.10 -0.84 -17.58
C GLU A 215 -9.23 -0.36 -18.74
N ALA A 216 -8.21 0.43 -18.47
CA ALA A 216 -7.25 0.89 -19.49
C ALA A 216 -6.43 -0.26 -20.10
N ILE A 217 -6.05 -1.28 -19.31
CA ILE A 217 -5.41 -2.51 -19.82
C ILE A 217 -6.32 -3.17 -20.87
N ARG A 218 -7.58 -3.35 -20.53
CA ARG A 218 -8.57 -3.98 -21.45
C ARG A 218 -8.87 -3.13 -22.68
N ALA A 219 -8.96 -1.81 -22.51
CA ALA A 219 -9.22 -0.88 -23.60
C ALA A 219 -8.12 -0.89 -24.70
N ARG A 220 -6.86 -1.18 -24.30
CA ARG A 220 -5.76 -1.34 -25.27
C ARG A 220 -5.57 -2.77 -25.79
N GLY A 221 -6.53 -3.68 -25.49
CA GLY A 221 -6.52 -5.07 -25.96
C GLY A 221 -5.78 -6.04 -25.05
N GLY A 222 -5.38 -5.61 -23.86
CA GLY A 222 -4.75 -6.46 -22.86
C GLY A 222 -5.76 -7.37 -22.14
N THR A 223 -5.24 -8.31 -21.35
CA THR A 223 -6.03 -9.32 -20.62
C THR A 223 -5.80 -9.19 -19.13
N VAL A 224 -6.88 -9.27 -18.36
CA VAL A 224 -6.85 -9.29 -16.89
C VAL A 224 -7.36 -10.63 -16.38
N VAL A 225 -6.52 -11.36 -15.65
CA VAL A 225 -6.85 -12.65 -15.02
C VAL A 225 -6.88 -12.49 -13.51
N VAL A 226 -7.93 -12.97 -12.87
CA VAL A 226 -8.03 -12.98 -11.40
C VAL A 226 -7.98 -14.41 -10.89
N VAL A 227 -7.04 -14.67 -9.99
CA VAL A 227 -6.88 -15.93 -9.26
C VAL A 227 -7.32 -15.67 -7.83
N ASP A 228 -8.50 -16.14 -7.45
CA ASP A 228 -9.10 -15.90 -6.13
C ASP A 228 -10.13 -16.99 -5.84
N PRO A 229 -10.16 -17.58 -4.64
CA PRO A 229 -11.18 -18.58 -4.28
C PRO A 229 -12.60 -18.03 -4.32
N ARG A 230 -12.73 -16.71 -4.16
CA ARG A 230 -14.01 -16.01 -4.21
C ARG A 230 -14.14 -15.26 -5.53
N ARG A 231 -15.31 -15.34 -6.15
CA ARG A 231 -15.68 -14.44 -7.24
C ARG A 231 -16.00 -13.04 -6.66
N SER A 232 -14.92 -12.30 -6.40
CA SER A 232 -14.97 -10.93 -5.89
C SER A 232 -15.39 -9.97 -7.00
N ARG A 233 -15.73 -8.71 -6.66
CA ARG A 233 -16.01 -7.69 -7.66
C ARG A 233 -14.88 -7.54 -8.69
N THR A 234 -13.63 -7.66 -8.28
CA THR A 234 -12.50 -7.66 -9.23
C THR A 234 -12.54 -8.89 -10.16
N ALA A 235 -12.93 -10.05 -9.65
CA ALA A 235 -13.07 -11.26 -10.46
C ALA A 235 -14.29 -11.21 -11.41
N GLU A 236 -15.33 -10.49 -11.04
CA GLU A 236 -16.51 -10.26 -11.90
C GLU A 236 -16.17 -9.37 -13.11
N GLU A 237 -15.26 -8.41 -12.92
CA GLU A 237 -14.82 -7.46 -13.94
C GLU A 237 -13.61 -7.95 -14.74
N ALA A 238 -13.02 -9.11 -14.40
CA ALA A 238 -11.88 -9.68 -15.09
C ALA A 238 -12.30 -10.44 -16.37
N ASP A 239 -11.37 -10.57 -17.32
CA ASP A 239 -11.57 -11.37 -18.53
C ASP A 239 -11.58 -12.87 -18.23
N ARG A 240 -10.82 -13.29 -17.20
CA ARG A 240 -10.79 -14.69 -16.72
C ARG A 240 -10.74 -14.71 -15.20
N TRP A 241 -11.49 -15.62 -14.60
CA TRP A 241 -11.43 -15.93 -13.18
C TRP A 241 -11.09 -17.39 -12.95
N LEU A 242 -10.07 -17.64 -12.13
CA LEU A 242 -9.60 -18.97 -11.76
C LEU A 242 -9.87 -19.19 -10.26
N PRO A 243 -10.85 -20.05 -9.89
CA PRO A 243 -11.25 -20.31 -8.51
C PRO A 243 -10.27 -21.25 -7.81
N ILE A 244 -9.12 -20.75 -7.43
CA ILE A 244 -8.07 -21.53 -6.77
C ILE A 244 -8.48 -21.95 -5.36
N ARG A 245 -8.04 -23.10 -4.89
CA ARG A 245 -8.19 -23.48 -3.47
C ARG A 245 -7.27 -22.61 -2.59
N PRO A 246 -7.79 -22.09 -1.45
CA PRO A 246 -6.99 -21.24 -0.56
C PRO A 246 -5.68 -21.91 -0.13
N GLY A 247 -4.60 -21.13 -0.15
CA GLY A 247 -3.28 -21.57 0.30
C GLY A 247 -2.47 -22.38 -0.70
N THR A 248 -2.91 -22.46 -1.95
CA THR A 248 -2.21 -23.21 -3.00
C THR A 248 -1.63 -22.32 -4.11
N ASP A 249 -1.59 -21.03 -3.89
CA ASP A 249 -1.06 -20.03 -4.84
C ASP A 249 0.38 -20.33 -5.24
N ALA A 250 1.23 -20.69 -4.27
CA ALA A 250 2.62 -21.05 -4.52
C ALA A 250 2.76 -22.28 -5.46
N LEU A 251 1.84 -23.25 -5.36
CA LEU A 251 1.83 -24.41 -6.26
C LEU A 251 1.45 -24.01 -7.69
N LEU A 252 0.49 -23.09 -7.84
CA LEU A 252 0.14 -22.53 -9.15
C LEU A 252 1.34 -21.81 -9.77
N LEU A 253 1.99 -20.93 -9.02
CA LEU A 253 3.15 -20.17 -9.50
C LEU A 253 4.32 -21.11 -9.86
N ALA A 254 4.59 -22.12 -9.03
CA ALA A 254 5.60 -23.14 -9.32
C ALA A 254 5.31 -23.89 -10.62
N ALA A 255 4.06 -24.30 -10.84
CA ALA A 255 3.65 -24.99 -12.06
C ALA A 255 3.68 -24.08 -13.30
N MET A 256 3.42 -22.79 -13.16
CA MET A 256 3.60 -21.82 -14.23
C MET A 256 5.09 -21.71 -14.63
N VAL A 257 6.00 -21.56 -13.65
CA VAL A 257 7.45 -21.52 -13.90
C VAL A 257 7.92 -22.84 -14.56
N THR A 258 7.47 -24.00 -14.06
CA THR A 258 7.79 -25.29 -14.65
C THR A 258 7.30 -25.39 -16.10
N THR A 259 6.11 -24.88 -16.40
CA THR A 259 5.59 -24.82 -17.78
C THR A 259 6.50 -23.97 -18.68
N LEU A 260 6.87 -22.76 -18.21
CA LEU A 260 7.75 -21.88 -18.96
C LEU A 260 9.13 -22.50 -19.21
N ALA A 261 9.66 -23.22 -18.21
CA ALA A 261 10.94 -23.91 -18.33
C ALA A 261 10.90 -25.04 -19.38
N VAL A 262 9.86 -25.90 -19.30
CA VAL A 262 9.67 -27.03 -20.24
C VAL A 262 9.46 -26.53 -21.68
N ASP A 263 8.73 -25.44 -21.84
CA ASP A 263 8.45 -24.86 -23.15
C ASP A 263 9.61 -23.98 -23.70
N GLY A 264 10.70 -23.78 -22.92
CA GLY A 264 11.82 -22.92 -23.30
C GLY A 264 11.47 -21.43 -23.37
N LEU A 265 10.49 -21.00 -22.58
CA LEU A 265 9.97 -19.61 -22.58
C LEU A 265 10.57 -18.75 -21.47
N ILE A 266 11.53 -19.25 -20.67
CA ILE A 266 12.26 -18.42 -19.70
C ILE A 266 13.30 -17.60 -20.44
N ALA A 267 13.04 -16.30 -20.58
CA ALA A 267 13.93 -15.38 -21.28
C ALA A 267 14.07 -14.07 -20.48
N PRO A 268 14.97 -14.04 -19.47
CA PRO A 268 15.27 -12.79 -18.76
C PRO A 268 15.77 -11.73 -19.75
N GLY A 269 15.21 -10.52 -19.69
CA GLY A 269 15.68 -9.42 -20.53
C GLY A 269 17.14 -9.03 -20.20
N ASP A 270 17.85 -8.45 -21.17
CA ASP A 270 19.26 -8.07 -21.04
C ASP A 270 19.59 -7.18 -19.84
N HIS A 271 18.61 -6.38 -19.39
CA HIS A 271 18.73 -5.51 -18.22
C HIS A 271 18.57 -6.26 -16.89
N VAL A 272 18.01 -7.48 -16.88
CA VAL A 272 17.79 -8.28 -15.69
C VAL A 272 18.79 -9.43 -15.60
N ALA A 273 19.09 -10.08 -16.71
CA ALA A 273 19.94 -11.27 -16.78
C ALA A 273 21.29 -11.14 -16.04
N PRO A 274 22.03 -10.01 -16.13
CA PRO A 274 23.30 -9.85 -15.40
C PRO A 274 23.17 -9.80 -13.87
N HIS A 275 21.97 -9.58 -13.36
CA HIS A 275 21.68 -9.46 -11.94
C HIS A 275 21.02 -10.70 -11.35
N LEU A 276 20.66 -11.68 -12.18
CA LEU A 276 20.04 -12.92 -11.71
C LEU A 276 21.11 -13.90 -11.18
N GLN A 277 20.82 -14.48 -10.02
CA GLN A 277 21.60 -15.56 -9.43
C GLN A 277 20.65 -16.71 -9.05
N GLY A 278 21.08 -17.95 -9.26
CA GLY A 278 20.35 -19.15 -8.83
C GLY A 278 19.12 -19.49 -9.69
N LEU A 279 18.99 -18.96 -10.90
CA LEU A 279 17.84 -19.23 -11.77
C LEU A 279 17.73 -20.71 -12.12
N ASP A 280 18.84 -21.34 -12.50
CA ASP A 280 18.87 -22.76 -12.90
C ASP A 280 18.55 -23.68 -11.70
N GLU A 281 19.06 -23.34 -10.52
CA GLU A 281 18.78 -24.07 -9.27
C GLU A 281 17.29 -23.96 -8.90
N VAL A 282 16.69 -22.81 -9.05
CA VAL A 282 15.26 -22.59 -8.80
C VAL A 282 14.42 -23.38 -9.80
N VAL A 283 14.74 -23.32 -11.09
CA VAL A 283 14.03 -24.06 -12.13
C VAL A 283 14.12 -25.57 -11.87
N ALA A 284 15.30 -26.08 -11.50
CA ALA A 284 15.50 -27.48 -11.16
C ALA A 284 14.68 -27.91 -9.93
N ALA A 285 14.66 -27.06 -8.89
CA ALA A 285 13.87 -27.31 -7.67
C ALA A 285 12.36 -27.32 -7.92
N LEU A 286 11.89 -26.54 -8.88
CA LEU A 286 10.47 -26.45 -9.23
C LEU A 286 10.01 -27.54 -10.22
N ALA A 287 10.91 -28.27 -10.87
CA ALA A 287 10.59 -29.29 -11.86
C ALA A 287 9.53 -30.34 -11.45
N PRO A 288 9.41 -30.76 -10.16
CA PRO A 288 8.36 -31.68 -9.72
C PRO A 288 6.95 -31.08 -9.74
N PHE A 289 6.83 -29.77 -9.74
CA PHE A 289 5.55 -29.05 -9.69
C PHE A 289 4.97 -28.86 -11.10
N THR A 290 4.66 -29.95 -11.78
CA THR A 290 4.02 -29.87 -13.10
C THR A 290 2.55 -29.50 -12.95
N PRO A 291 1.89 -28.91 -13.98
CA PRO A 291 0.46 -28.64 -13.95
C PRO A 291 -0.38 -29.84 -13.53
N GLU A 292 -0.02 -31.05 -13.96
CA GLU A 292 -0.71 -32.29 -13.57
C GLU A 292 -0.55 -32.61 -12.08
N SER A 293 0.68 -32.43 -11.55
CA SER A 293 0.97 -32.78 -10.15
C SER A 293 0.25 -31.85 -9.16
N VAL A 294 0.00 -30.57 -9.55
CA VAL A 294 -0.65 -29.59 -8.69
C VAL A 294 -2.15 -29.42 -8.93
N ALA A 295 -2.70 -29.94 -10.03
CA ALA A 295 -4.10 -29.71 -10.42
C ALA A 295 -5.09 -30.12 -9.32
N GLN A 296 -4.90 -31.30 -8.70
CA GLN A 296 -5.77 -31.74 -7.62
C GLN A 296 -5.69 -30.84 -6.39
N ALA A 297 -4.50 -30.35 -6.02
CA ALA A 297 -4.31 -29.49 -4.87
C ALA A 297 -4.87 -28.10 -5.10
N THR A 298 -4.61 -27.49 -6.26
CA THR A 298 -5.07 -26.13 -6.61
C THR A 298 -6.56 -26.09 -6.95
N GLY A 299 -7.13 -27.19 -7.40
CA GLY A 299 -8.50 -27.26 -7.93
C GLY A 299 -8.63 -26.69 -9.35
N LEU A 300 -7.52 -26.37 -10.01
CA LEU A 300 -7.48 -25.88 -11.39
C LEU A 300 -7.08 -27.01 -12.34
N ALA A 301 -7.67 -27.02 -13.54
CA ALA A 301 -7.28 -28.01 -14.54
C ALA A 301 -5.84 -27.74 -15.04
N ALA A 302 -5.07 -28.81 -15.27
CA ALA A 302 -3.69 -28.71 -15.75
C ALA A 302 -3.59 -27.88 -17.05
N GLY A 303 -4.59 -28.00 -17.95
CA GLY A 303 -4.67 -27.21 -19.16
C GLY A 303 -4.84 -25.71 -18.92
N GLU A 304 -5.62 -25.32 -17.88
CA GLU A 304 -5.80 -23.90 -17.50
C GLU A 304 -4.50 -23.29 -16.96
N ILE A 305 -3.75 -24.08 -16.15
CA ILE A 305 -2.45 -23.65 -15.60
C ILE A 305 -1.45 -23.41 -16.73
N ARG A 306 -1.37 -24.35 -17.70
CA ARG A 306 -0.50 -24.18 -18.88
C ARG A 306 -0.91 -22.99 -19.73
N SER A 307 -2.20 -22.85 -20.02
CA SER A 307 -2.69 -21.72 -20.81
C SER A 307 -2.32 -20.40 -20.12
N LEU A 308 -2.53 -20.28 -18.81
CA LEU A 308 -2.18 -19.06 -18.06
C LEU A 308 -0.68 -18.71 -18.20
N ALA A 309 0.21 -19.70 -18.04
CA ALA A 309 1.64 -19.49 -18.19
C ALA A 309 2.04 -19.06 -19.60
N ARG A 310 1.51 -19.76 -20.62
CA ARG A 310 1.81 -19.49 -22.04
C ARG A 310 1.24 -18.16 -22.51
N ASP A 311 0.00 -17.83 -22.13
CA ASP A 311 -0.66 -16.58 -22.47
C ASP A 311 0.11 -15.40 -21.89
N MET A 312 0.58 -15.53 -20.62
CA MET A 312 1.42 -14.52 -19.98
C MET A 312 2.78 -14.35 -20.70
N ALA A 313 3.43 -15.46 -21.11
CA ALA A 313 4.71 -15.40 -21.81
C ALA A 313 4.58 -14.87 -23.25
N ALA A 314 3.42 -15.05 -23.89
CA ALA A 314 3.14 -14.54 -25.22
C ALA A 314 2.80 -13.03 -25.24
N ALA A 315 2.45 -12.46 -24.11
CA ALA A 315 2.15 -11.03 -24.01
C ALA A 315 3.43 -10.19 -24.15
N ALA A 316 3.32 -9.02 -24.76
CA ALA A 316 4.43 -8.09 -24.89
C ALA A 316 4.92 -7.59 -23.51
N SER A 317 4.00 -7.45 -22.56
CA SER A 317 4.31 -7.08 -21.18
C SER A 317 3.36 -7.78 -20.21
N GLY A 318 3.89 -8.59 -19.29
CA GLY A 318 3.14 -9.31 -18.29
C GLY A 318 3.49 -8.89 -16.86
N SER A 319 2.49 -8.77 -15.98
CA SER A 319 2.69 -8.47 -14.58
C SER A 319 1.85 -9.37 -13.67
N VAL A 320 2.38 -9.67 -12.48
CA VAL A 320 1.66 -10.39 -11.41
C VAL A 320 1.52 -9.49 -10.20
N TYR A 321 0.30 -9.33 -9.73
CA TYR A 321 -0.02 -8.61 -8.51
C TYR A 321 -0.58 -9.54 -7.45
N GLY A 322 0.23 -9.92 -6.47
CA GLY A 322 -0.16 -10.73 -5.32
C GLY A 322 -0.39 -9.88 -4.08
N ARG A 323 -1.45 -10.22 -3.31
CA ARG A 323 -1.76 -9.52 -2.05
C ARG A 323 -2.03 -10.51 -0.92
N ILE A 324 -2.66 -10.03 0.13
CA ILE A 324 -2.84 -10.73 1.41
C ILE A 324 -3.39 -12.16 1.27
N GLY A 325 -4.22 -12.42 0.27
CA GLY A 325 -4.73 -13.77 0.00
C GLY A 325 -3.64 -14.78 -0.34
N THR A 326 -2.52 -14.32 -0.95
CA THR A 326 -1.37 -15.18 -1.25
C THR A 326 -0.40 -15.28 -0.08
N THR A 327 -0.27 -14.21 0.73
CA THR A 327 0.78 -14.10 1.74
C THR A 327 0.38 -14.61 3.13
N THR A 328 -0.91 -14.71 3.45
CA THR A 328 -1.41 -15.22 4.73
C THR A 328 -1.63 -16.73 4.74
N THR A 329 -0.78 -17.47 4.08
CA THR A 329 -0.85 -18.93 3.92
C THR A 329 0.45 -19.58 4.41
N GLY A 330 0.46 -20.90 4.57
CA GLY A 330 1.65 -21.64 5.00
C GLY A 330 2.85 -21.54 4.04
N LEU A 331 2.61 -21.19 2.78
CA LEU A 331 3.64 -21.01 1.74
C LEU A 331 3.64 -19.56 1.20
N GLY A 332 3.21 -18.60 2.02
CA GLY A 332 3.00 -17.22 1.61
C GLY A 332 4.24 -16.31 1.58
N ASN A 333 5.41 -16.83 1.88
CA ASN A 333 6.69 -16.10 1.86
C ASN A 333 7.44 -16.29 0.54
#